data_aade93a6140c78b3015011ecf7f94ab2
#
_entry.id   aade93a6140c78b3015011ecf7f94ab2
#
_cell.length_a   1.000
_cell.length_b   1.000
_cell.length_c   1.000
_cell.angle_alpha   90.00
_cell.angle_beta   90.00
_cell.angle_gamma   90.00
#
_symmetry.space_group_name_H-M   'P 1'
#
loop_
_entity.id
_entity.type
_entity.pdbx_description
1 polymer ?
#
loop_
_entity_poly.entity_id
_entity_poly.type
_entity_poly.pdbx_seq_one_letter_code
_entity_poly.pdbx_strand_id
1 'polypeptide(L)'
;MSISRMKMLKISECLIGLAVVMLQSCDMADNRRDQLCGNWTSMEGKPDVLIYKEGEAYKVTVFKRSGIRRRLKPETYLLQEENGNLFMNTGFRIDVSYNEATDVLTFFPNGDYVRASHEPENPAEE
;
A
#
# COMPACT_ATOMS: atom_id res chain seq x y z
N MET A 1 -27.65 -42.88 -18.98
CA MET A 1 -26.37 -42.43 -19.56
C MET A 1 -26.20 -40.93 -19.59
N SER A 2 -27.22 -40.17 -19.94
CA SER A 2 -27.15 -38.72 -19.93
C SER A 2 -26.96 -38.14 -18.52
N ILE A 3 -27.45 -38.82 -17.49
CA ILE A 3 -27.32 -38.40 -16.08
C ILE A 3 -25.87 -38.42 -15.62
N SER A 4 -25.07 -39.42 -16.00
CA SER A 4 -23.67 -39.48 -15.61
C SER A 4 -22.83 -38.40 -16.29
N ARG A 5 -23.17 -37.98 -17.48
CA ARG A 5 -22.52 -36.86 -18.16
C ARG A 5 -22.81 -35.54 -17.48
N MET A 6 -24.02 -35.34 -16.99
CA MET A 6 -24.39 -34.15 -16.23
C MET A 6 -23.63 -34.05 -14.92
N LYS A 7 -23.42 -35.18 -14.23
CA LYS A 7 -22.63 -35.19 -12.98
C LYS A 7 -21.18 -34.80 -13.23
N MET A 8 -20.59 -35.25 -14.33
CA MET A 8 -19.23 -34.89 -14.71
C MET A 8 -19.08 -33.39 -15.00
N LEU A 9 -20.07 -32.83 -15.71
CA LEU A 9 -20.07 -31.39 -16.00
C LEU A 9 -20.14 -30.53 -14.74
N LYS A 10 -20.97 -30.95 -13.77
CA LYS A 10 -21.07 -30.23 -12.50
C LYS A 10 -19.76 -30.23 -11.71
N ILE A 11 -19.06 -31.34 -11.69
CA ILE A 11 -17.76 -31.43 -11.03
C ILE A 11 -16.75 -30.50 -11.70
N SER A 12 -16.75 -30.46 -13.03
CA SER A 12 -15.88 -29.57 -13.80
C SER A 12 -16.12 -28.10 -13.47
N GLU A 13 -17.38 -27.71 -13.38
CA GLU A 13 -17.75 -26.34 -13.00
C GLU A 13 -17.29 -25.96 -11.61
N CYS A 14 -17.40 -26.87 -10.65
CA CYS A 14 -16.91 -26.63 -9.30
C CYS A 14 -15.41 -26.41 -9.26
N LEU A 15 -14.64 -27.17 -10.03
CA LEU A 15 -13.18 -27.00 -10.09
C LEU A 15 -12.79 -25.65 -10.68
N ILE A 16 -13.47 -25.20 -11.71
CA ILE A 16 -13.24 -23.89 -12.31
C ILE A 16 -13.57 -22.79 -11.32
N GLY A 17 -14.66 -22.92 -10.59
CA GLY A 17 -15.05 -21.95 -9.57
C GLY A 17 -14.01 -21.80 -8.45
N LEU A 18 -13.43 -22.90 -7.99
CA LEU A 18 -12.38 -22.87 -6.97
C LEU A 18 -11.12 -22.14 -7.48
N ALA A 19 -10.74 -22.36 -8.73
CA ALA A 19 -9.58 -21.69 -9.30
C ALA A 19 -9.78 -20.17 -9.36
N VAL A 20 -10.98 -19.72 -9.73
CA VAL A 20 -11.31 -18.29 -9.78
C VAL A 20 -11.25 -17.66 -8.40
N VAL A 21 -11.73 -18.35 -7.36
CA VAL A 21 -11.68 -17.83 -5.99
C VAL A 21 -10.24 -17.64 -5.52
N MET A 22 -9.34 -18.55 -5.87
CA MET A 22 -7.92 -18.40 -5.52
C MET A 22 -7.28 -17.19 -6.19
N LEU A 23 -7.62 -16.94 -7.44
CA LEU A 23 -7.12 -15.75 -8.16
C LEU A 23 -7.63 -14.45 -7.52
N GLN A 24 -8.87 -14.44 -7.07
CA GLN A 24 -9.44 -13.27 -6.39
C GLN A 24 -8.73 -12.99 -5.07
N SER A 25 -8.28 -14.00 -4.36
CA SER A 25 -7.52 -13.82 -3.11
C SER A 25 -6.21 -13.08 -3.35
N CYS A 26 -5.52 -13.36 -4.47
CA CYS A 26 -4.30 -12.64 -4.85
C CYS A 26 -4.58 -11.18 -5.17
N ASP A 27 -5.69 -10.89 -5.86
CA ASP A 27 -6.07 -9.52 -6.18
C ASP A 27 -6.38 -8.70 -4.93
N MET A 28 -6.95 -9.32 -3.91
CA MET A 28 -7.24 -8.65 -2.64
C MET A 28 -5.97 -8.21 -1.90
N ALA A 29 -4.90 -8.99 -1.98
CA ALA A 29 -3.62 -8.63 -1.34
C ALA A 29 -3.01 -7.39 -1.98
N ASP A 30 -3.06 -7.27 -3.31
CA ASP A 30 -2.57 -6.10 -4.01
C ASP A 30 -3.42 -4.86 -3.72
N ASN A 31 -4.74 -5.03 -3.60
CA ASN A 31 -5.65 -3.92 -3.29
C ASN A 31 -5.37 -3.30 -1.93
N ARG A 32 -4.90 -4.07 -0.95
CA ARG A 32 -4.55 -3.53 0.37
C ARG A 32 -3.47 -2.47 0.27
N ARG A 33 -2.41 -2.76 -0.48
CA ARG A 33 -1.31 -1.81 -0.64
C ARG A 33 -1.70 -0.65 -1.53
N ASP A 34 -2.56 -0.87 -2.51
CA ASP A 34 -3.06 0.20 -3.36
C ASP A 34 -3.83 1.25 -2.57
N GLN A 35 -4.51 0.86 -1.50
CA GLN A 35 -5.23 1.80 -0.63
C GLN A 35 -4.31 2.79 0.07
N LEU A 36 -3.04 2.45 0.22
CA LEU A 36 -2.06 3.33 0.87
C LEU A 36 -1.55 4.43 -0.05
N CYS A 37 -1.74 4.30 -1.35
CA CYS A 37 -1.24 5.28 -2.31
C CYS A 37 -1.93 6.63 -2.13
N GLY A 38 -1.15 7.70 -2.19
CA GLY A 38 -1.64 9.06 -2.04
C GLY A 38 -0.70 9.89 -1.18
N ASN A 39 -1.12 11.13 -0.93
CA ASN A 39 -0.37 12.06 -0.09
C ASN A 39 -0.86 11.98 1.35
N TRP A 40 0.07 11.95 2.29
CA TRP A 40 -0.21 11.82 3.71
C TRP A 40 0.44 12.94 4.49
N THR A 41 -0.31 13.52 5.42
CA THR A 41 0.15 14.61 6.27
C THR A 41 0.26 14.14 7.71
N SER A 42 1.39 14.44 8.35
CA SER A 42 1.63 14.06 9.75
C SER A 42 0.73 14.85 10.69
N MET A 43 0.17 14.17 11.66
CA MET A 43 -0.60 14.81 12.73
C MET A 43 0.30 15.48 13.77
N GLU A 44 1.61 15.22 13.70
CA GLU A 44 2.59 15.73 14.67
C GLU A 44 3.58 16.73 14.06
N GLY A 45 3.30 17.24 12.88
CA GLY A 45 4.16 18.22 12.23
C GLY A 45 5.42 17.66 11.58
N LYS A 46 5.46 16.35 11.37
CA LYS A 46 6.56 15.71 10.66
C LYS A 46 6.44 15.94 9.15
N PRO A 47 7.48 15.65 8.36
CA PRO A 47 7.41 15.82 6.91
C PRO A 47 6.28 15.03 6.26
N ASP A 48 5.70 15.60 5.21
CA ASP A 48 4.67 14.91 4.42
C ASP A 48 5.25 13.69 3.71
N VAL A 49 4.37 12.75 3.39
CA VAL A 49 4.73 11.48 2.79
C VAL A 49 3.86 11.22 1.57
N LEU A 50 4.48 10.73 0.50
CA LEU A 50 3.79 10.27 -0.70
C LEU A 50 4.03 8.78 -0.87
N ILE A 51 2.96 8.00 -0.94
CA ILE A 51 3.04 6.57 -1.26
C ILE A 51 2.53 6.36 -2.67
N TYR A 52 3.30 5.66 -3.49
CA TYR A 52 2.94 5.42 -4.88
C TYR A 52 3.46 4.06 -5.35
N LYS A 53 2.85 3.58 -6.42
CA LYS A 53 3.24 2.32 -7.04
C LYS A 53 4.08 2.62 -8.28
N GLU A 54 5.22 1.96 -8.39
CA GLU A 54 6.09 2.05 -9.56
C GLU A 54 6.39 0.64 -10.04
N GLY A 55 5.82 0.26 -11.18
CA GLY A 55 5.83 -1.13 -11.61
C GLY A 55 5.04 -1.98 -10.64
N GLU A 56 5.68 -2.98 -10.07
CA GLU A 56 5.06 -3.83 -9.04
C GLU A 56 5.49 -3.46 -7.64
N ALA A 57 6.34 -2.46 -7.50
CA ALA A 57 6.86 -2.03 -6.21
C ALA A 57 6.07 -0.84 -5.67
N TYR A 58 5.93 -0.79 -4.35
CA TYR A 58 5.35 0.35 -3.64
C TYR A 58 6.46 1.14 -2.99
N LYS A 59 6.44 2.46 -3.20
CA LYS A 59 7.49 3.34 -2.70
C LYS A 59 6.91 4.43 -1.82
N VAL A 60 7.72 4.86 -0.85
CA VAL A 60 7.37 5.90 0.10
C VAL A 60 8.38 7.03 -0.07
N THR A 61 7.91 8.21 -0.44
CA THR A 61 8.75 9.39 -0.53
C THR A 61 8.45 10.32 0.63
N VAL A 62 9.48 10.64 1.40
CA VAL A 62 9.39 11.55 2.54
C VAL A 62 9.95 12.91 2.11
N PHE A 63 9.15 13.96 2.25
CA PHE A 63 9.54 15.30 1.82
C PHE A 63 10.18 16.07 2.96
N LYS A 64 11.44 15.73 3.24
CA LYS A 64 12.20 16.39 4.28
C LYS A 64 12.67 17.77 3.83
N ARG A 65 12.81 18.67 4.80
CA ARG A 65 13.44 19.96 4.55
C ARG A 65 14.78 19.98 5.28
N SER A 66 15.82 20.35 4.55
CA SER A 66 17.17 20.34 5.11
C SER A 66 17.93 21.58 4.71
N GLY A 67 18.99 21.88 5.48
CA GLY A 67 19.85 23.02 5.28
C GLY A 67 19.29 24.31 5.87
N ILE A 68 20.10 25.35 5.84
CA ILE A 68 19.74 26.65 6.38
C ILE A 68 18.54 27.26 5.67
N ARG A 69 18.46 27.06 4.35
CA ARG A 69 17.37 27.59 3.53
C ARG A 69 16.12 26.72 3.53
N ARG A 70 16.11 25.65 4.29
CA ARG A 70 14.96 24.75 4.40
C ARG A 70 14.47 24.23 3.04
N ARG A 71 15.41 23.83 2.21
CA ARG A 71 15.09 23.29 0.88
C ARG A 71 14.43 21.92 1.02
N LEU A 72 13.45 21.68 0.17
CA LEU A 72 12.77 20.40 0.10
C LEU A 72 13.73 19.33 -0.43
N LYS A 73 13.93 18.27 0.34
CA LYS A 73 14.80 17.16 -0.04
C LYS A 73 14.02 15.85 0.07
N PRO A 74 13.42 15.41 -1.04
CA PRO A 74 12.68 14.15 -1.00
C PRO A 74 13.62 12.96 -0.89
N GLU A 75 13.24 12.01 -0.04
CA GLU A 75 13.94 10.73 0.09
C GLU A 75 12.94 9.62 -0.14
N THR A 76 13.28 8.66 -0.99
CA THR A 76 12.38 7.57 -1.37
C THR A 76 12.88 6.24 -0.83
N TYR A 77 11.98 5.49 -0.22
CA TYR A 77 12.24 4.18 0.35
C TYR A 77 11.28 3.16 -0.23
N LEU A 78 11.70 1.90 -0.26
CA LEU A 78 10.85 0.81 -0.70
C LEU A 78 9.92 0.39 0.44
N LEU A 79 8.63 0.28 0.15
CA LEU A 79 7.67 -0.29 1.09
C LEU A 79 7.73 -1.80 0.97
N GLN A 80 8.14 -2.47 2.03
CA GLN A 80 8.37 -3.91 2.05
C GLN A 80 7.31 -4.61 2.89
N GLU A 81 7.13 -5.90 2.65
CA GLU A 81 6.20 -6.72 3.41
C GLU A 81 6.89 -7.98 3.90
N GLU A 82 6.68 -8.30 5.18
CA GLU A 82 7.23 -9.48 5.81
C GLU A 82 6.18 -10.06 6.76
N ASN A 83 5.74 -11.29 6.50
CA ASN A 83 4.71 -11.96 7.31
C ASN A 83 3.43 -11.15 7.47
N GLY A 84 3.01 -10.44 6.41
CA GLY A 84 1.83 -9.61 6.45
C GLY A 84 2.03 -8.23 7.06
N ASN A 85 3.21 -7.93 7.53
CA ASN A 85 3.54 -6.63 8.13
C ASN A 85 4.31 -5.76 7.14
N LEU A 86 3.89 -4.51 7.01
CA LEU A 86 4.55 -3.55 6.15
C LEU A 86 5.63 -2.79 6.90
N PHE A 87 6.72 -2.49 6.23
CA PHE A 87 7.81 -1.72 6.82
C PHE A 87 8.66 -1.06 5.75
N MET A 88 9.43 -0.06 6.15
CA MET A 88 10.47 0.53 5.32
C MET A 88 11.76 0.65 6.13
N ASN A 89 12.90 0.66 5.44
CA ASN A 89 14.20 0.76 6.09
C ASN A 89 14.86 2.09 5.68
N THR A 90 15.02 2.97 6.65
CA THR A 90 15.62 4.30 6.45
C THR A 90 17.00 4.39 7.11
N GLY A 91 17.60 3.26 7.44
CA GLY A 91 18.70 3.13 8.38
C GLY A 91 18.21 2.48 9.66
N PHE A 92 16.94 2.66 9.95
CA PHE A 92 16.20 1.97 11.01
C PHE A 92 14.95 1.38 10.39
N ARG A 93 14.48 0.28 10.97
CA ARG A 93 13.23 -0.30 10.54
C ARG A 93 12.07 0.56 11.02
N ILE A 94 11.25 1.03 10.10
CA ILE A 94 10.04 1.79 10.37
C ILE A 94 8.84 0.91 10.02
N ASP A 95 8.08 0.49 11.02
CA ASP A 95 6.89 -0.31 10.78
C ASP A 95 5.74 0.57 10.31
N VAL A 96 4.98 0.08 9.33
CA VAL A 96 3.88 0.81 8.73
C VAL A 96 2.58 0.06 9.01
N SER A 97 1.61 0.76 9.55
CA SER A 97 0.31 0.20 9.90
C SER A 97 -0.79 1.10 9.36
N TYR A 98 -1.85 0.51 8.84
CA TYR A 98 -2.96 1.26 8.28
C TYR A 98 -4.27 0.84 8.93
N ASN A 99 -5.03 1.82 9.42
CA ASN A 99 -6.36 1.61 9.95
C ASN A 99 -7.37 2.02 8.88
N GLU A 100 -7.98 1.03 8.26
CA GLU A 100 -8.92 1.24 7.17
C GLU A 100 -10.18 1.97 7.62
N ALA A 101 -10.64 1.70 8.83
CA ALA A 101 -11.86 2.31 9.36
C ALA A 101 -11.74 3.82 9.54
N THR A 102 -10.57 4.30 9.91
CA THR A 102 -10.33 5.72 10.18
C THR A 102 -9.49 6.40 9.10
N ASP A 103 -8.99 5.64 8.13
CA ASP A 103 -8.07 6.12 7.10
C ASP A 103 -6.85 6.81 7.70
N VAL A 104 -6.27 6.19 8.73
CA VAL A 104 -5.07 6.68 9.42
C VAL A 104 -3.91 5.73 9.17
N LEU A 105 -2.79 6.28 8.74
CA LEU A 105 -1.56 5.55 8.49
C LEU A 105 -0.57 5.86 9.60
N THR A 106 0.00 4.83 10.22
CA THR A 106 0.95 4.99 11.32
C THR A 106 2.33 4.50 10.91
N PHE A 107 3.32 5.36 11.08
CA PHE A 107 4.73 5.01 10.93
C PHE A 107 5.35 4.95 12.32
N PHE A 108 5.67 3.76 12.78
CA PHE A 108 6.24 3.62 14.12
C PHE A 108 7.76 3.71 14.08
N PRO A 109 8.39 4.60 14.87
CA PRO A 109 7.82 5.43 15.97
C PRO A 109 7.42 6.85 15.57
N ASN A 110 7.33 7.18 14.28
CA ASN A 110 7.15 8.56 13.83
C ASN A 110 5.75 9.14 14.07
N GLY A 111 4.75 8.31 14.25
CA GLY A 111 3.40 8.77 14.57
C GLY A 111 2.38 8.58 13.47
N ASP A 112 1.23 9.21 13.63
CA ASP A 112 0.07 9.05 12.75
C ASP A 112 0.03 10.06 11.63
N TYR A 113 -0.46 9.62 10.48
CA TYR A 113 -0.61 10.44 9.29
C TYR A 113 -2.04 10.31 8.77
N VAL A 114 -2.60 11.41 8.29
CA VAL A 114 -3.93 11.43 7.68
C VAL A 114 -3.78 11.74 6.20
N ARG A 115 -4.76 11.31 5.42
CA ARG A 115 -4.74 11.47 3.98
C ARG A 115 -5.00 12.91 3.58
N ALA A 116 -4.06 13.49 2.85
CA ALA A 116 -4.21 14.84 2.31
C ALA A 116 -4.92 14.81 0.97
N SER A 117 -4.66 13.75 0.15
CA SER A 117 -5.23 13.62 -1.18
C SER A 117 -5.24 12.15 -1.59
N HIS A 118 -6.24 11.74 -2.38
CA HIS A 118 -6.30 10.39 -2.93
C HIS A 118 -5.32 10.19 -4.08
N GLU A 119 -5.01 11.25 -4.80
CA GLU A 119 -4.11 11.18 -5.93
C GLU A 119 -2.76 11.80 -5.56
N PRO A 120 -1.64 11.17 -5.98
CA PRO A 120 -0.33 11.75 -5.76
C PRO A 120 -0.18 13.07 -6.51
N GLU A 121 0.26 14.10 -5.81
CA GLU A 121 0.55 15.37 -6.43
C GLU A 121 1.98 15.38 -6.98
N ASN A 122 2.20 16.15 -8.03
CA ASN A 122 3.54 16.31 -8.59
C ASN A 122 4.38 17.16 -7.63
N PRO A 123 5.47 16.64 -7.07
CA PRO A 123 6.29 17.39 -6.12
C PRO A 123 6.87 18.67 -6.68
N ALA A 124 6.99 18.78 -8.00
CA ALA A 124 7.55 19.96 -8.65
C ALA A 124 6.62 21.17 -8.60
N GLU A 125 5.33 20.96 -8.32
CA GLU A 125 4.36 22.05 -8.25
C GLU A 125 4.35 22.76 -6.91
N GLU A 126 5.03 22.21 -5.93
CA GLU A 126 5.16 22.80 -4.61
C GLU A 126 6.49 23.54 -4.47
#